data_918c42b1d248b75bb2b87c00691b5454
#
_entry.id   918c42b1d248b75bb2b87c00691b5454
#
_cell.length_a   1.000
_cell.length_b   1.000
_cell.length_c   1.000
_cell.angle_alpha   90.00
_cell.angle_beta   90.00
_cell.angle_gamma   90.00
#
_symmetry.space_group_name_H-M   'P 1'
#
loop_
_entity.id
_entity.type
_entity.pdbx_description
1 polymer ?
#
loop_
_entity_poly.entity_id
_entity_poly.type
_entity_poly.pdbx_seq_one_letter_code
_entity_poly.pdbx_strand_id
1 'polypeptide(L)'
;MRLAAYFTAAFVVASSVAHADDGLGLKRGGSNDNVTISGVSSGSAMAVQYAVAHSKSIVGVGAIAGPGWGCADGRISQAVNACMCGLQSFESKVNAARELAASGAIDSLSSGKPQALRRAFVFHSADDPTVVVQSGKASIAFLAAFIGNGPEVDWGNADDDSNHAGHGIVSPAGTDSCRVHGRETTYVRRCGAEDNARDLFRALYPDVPFDAGKRVDAIQESEVWRFDQKRLIEQVKAGGSTVSWDDWSWFYPWFYSTSRRKDFDMAATGYIYVPPPCRQAGRSCRVHVALHGCKQDAKEFAIRGGFNNWAEHYNVIVVYPGVAPGVPIAEGCPTSVSFVADYAWLEPNPNGCWDWWGYLDTGNHKNRYLTKAAPHMQVIERIIDEVTAPLAAPQ
;
A
#
# COMPACT_ATOMS: atom_id res chain seq x y z
N MET A 1 58.81 -36.89 -34.96
CA MET A 1 57.69 -35.97 -35.15
C MET A 1 56.84 -36.06 -33.90
N ARG A 2 56.87 -35.00 -33.09
CA ARG A 2 56.02 -34.87 -31.88
C ARG A 2 54.95 -33.80 -32.19
N LEU A 3 53.70 -34.19 -32.25
CA LEU A 3 52.58 -33.23 -32.35
C LEU A 3 52.30 -32.62 -30.97
N ALA A 4 52.39 -31.32 -30.88
CA ALA A 4 51.93 -30.54 -29.73
C ALA A 4 50.49 -30.19 -29.95
N ALA A 5 49.59 -30.62 -29.04
CA ALA A 5 48.19 -30.23 -29.01
C ALA A 5 48.05 -28.96 -28.18
N TYR A 6 47.61 -27.87 -28.81
CA TYR A 6 47.24 -26.65 -28.10
C TYR A 6 45.79 -26.77 -27.59
N PHE A 7 45.62 -26.81 -26.27
CA PHE A 7 44.32 -26.60 -25.62
C PHE A 7 44.07 -25.11 -25.48
N THR A 8 43.15 -24.58 -26.24
CA THR A 8 42.58 -23.23 -26.03
C THR A 8 41.50 -23.31 -24.93
N ALA A 9 41.80 -22.84 -23.75
CA ALA A 9 40.82 -22.65 -22.68
C ALA A 9 39.98 -21.40 -23.01
N ALA A 10 38.72 -21.61 -23.36
CA ALA A 10 37.76 -20.54 -23.46
C ALA A 10 37.34 -20.08 -22.04
N PHE A 11 37.82 -18.93 -21.60
CA PHE A 11 37.29 -18.26 -20.41
C PHE A 11 35.89 -17.74 -20.69
N VAL A 12 34.88 -18.43 -20.19
CA VAL A 12 33.52 -17.89 -20.06
C VAL A 12 33.56 -16.88 -18.91
N VAL A 13 33.66 -15.59 -19.25
CA VAL A 13 33.45 -14.53 -18.29
C VAL A 13 31.94 -14.52 -18.01
N ALA A 14 31.53 -15.20 -16.95
CA ALA A 14 30.22 -15.02 -16.35
C ALA A 14 30.20 -13.58 -15.81
N SER A 15 29.59 -12.66 -16.57
CA SER A 15 29.23 -11.36 -16.05
C SER A 15 28.22 -11.56 -14.93
N SER A 16 28.71 -11.63 -13.69
CA SER A 16 27.89 -11.44 -12.52
C SER A 16 27.32 -10.03 -12.62
N VAL A 17 26.07 -9.90 -13.05
CA VAL A 17 25.31 -8.68 -12.85
C VAL A 17 25.23 -8.53 -11.34
N ALA A 18 26.18 -7.85 -10.75
CA ALA A 18 26.08 -7.38 -9.39
C ALA A 18 24.77 -6.55 -9.35
N HIS A 19 23.77 -7.07 -8.64
CA HIS A 19 22.62 -6.29 -8.24
C HIS A 19 23.14 -5.34 -7.17
N ALA A 20 23.77 -4.27 -7.61
CA ALA A 20 24.12 -3.18 -6.77
C ALA A 20 22.80 -2.66 -6.17
N ASP A 21 22.70 -2.69 -4.85
CA ASP A 21 22.05 -1.65 -4.12
C ASP A 21 22.75 -0.37 -4.61
N ASP A 22 22.20 0.22 -5.68
CA ASP A 22 22.87 1.29 -6.40
C ASP A 22 22.80 2.60 -5.64
N GLY A 23 22.53 2.60 -4.33
CA GLY A 23 22.53 3.80 -3.46
C GLY A 23 21.87 5.04 -4.08
N LEU A 24 21.31 4.87 -5.29
CA LEU A 24 20.95 5.90 -6.24
C LEU A 24 19.49 6.28 -6.19
N GLY A 25 18.77 5.87 -5.17
CA GLY A 25 17.37 6.22 -5.11
C GLY A 25 16.51 5.49 -6.16
N LEU A 26 15.23 5.83 -6.15
CA LEU A 26 14.17 5.13 -6.88
C LEU A 26 14.02 5.56 -8.35
N LYS A 27 14.92 6.35 -8.93
CA LYS A 27 14.76 6.91 -10.27
C LYS A 27 14.64 5.81 -11.32
N ARG A 28 13.47 5.69 -11.94
CA ARG A 28 13.15 4.63 -12.92
C ARG A 28 12.47 5.15 -14.19
N GLY A 29 12.19 6.46 -14.27
CA GLY A 29 11.51 7.04 -15.41
C GLY A 29 10.06 6.57 -15.56
N GLY A 30 9.39 6.29 -14.47
CA GLY A 30 7.97 5.97 -14.45
C GLY A 30 7.13 7.15 -14.95
N SER A 31 5.89 6.86 -15.42
CA SER A 31 4.98 7.90 -15.90
C SER A 31 4.22 8.55 -14.76
N ASN A 32 4.31 9.86 -14.63
CA ASN A 32 3.49 10.65 -13.72
C ASN A 32 2.00 10.64 -14.07
N ASP A 33 1.65 10.36 -15.32
CA ASP A 33 0.27 10.39 -15.81
C ASP A 33 -0.50 9.09 -15.53
N ASN A 34 0.20 8.05 -15.05
CA ASN A 34 -0.36 6.72 -14.84
C ASN A 34 0.12 6.12 -13.51
N VAL A 35 -0.08 6.86 -12.42
CA VAL A 35 0.18 6.38 -11.06
C VAL A 35 -1.10 5.83 -10.46
N THR A 36 -1.02 4.60 -9.92
CA THR A 36 -2.09 3.96 -9.18
C THR A 36 -1.60 3.53 -7.81
N ILE A 37 -2.51 3.32 -6.89
CA ILE A 37 -2.18 2.90 -5.52
C ILE A 37 -3.19 1.85 -5.05
N SER A 38 -2.74 0.87 -4.30
CA SER A 38 -3.63 -0.07 -3.62
C SER A 38 -3.06 -0.50 -2.28
N GLY A 39 -3.88 -1.18 -1.49
CA GLY A 39 -3.40 -1.76 -0.25
C GLY A 39 -4.36 -2.74 0.36
N VAL A 40 -3.88 -3.40 1.41
CA VAL A 40 -4.61 -4.40 2.19
C VAL A 40 -4.86 -3.85 3.59
N SER A 41 -6.08 -4.02 4.15
CA SER A 41 -6.39 -3.64 5.52
C SER A 41 -6.06 -2.17 5.83
N SER A 42 -5.14 -1.86 6.74
CA SER A 42 -4.66 -0.49 6.99
C SER A 42 -4.02 0.15 5.75
N GLY A 43 -3.34 -0.65 4.92
CA GLY A 43 -2.82 -0.20 3.64
C GLY A 43 -3.92 0.17 2.65
N SER A 44 -5.06 -0.53 2.68
CA SER A 44 -6.27 -0.17 1.92
C SER A 44 -6.82 1.19 2.35
N ALA A 45 -6.96 1.40 3.66
CA ALA A 45 -7.39 2.69 4.20
C ALA A 45 -6.46 3.82 3.76
N MET A 46 -5.14 3.63 3.90
CA MET A 46 -4.14 4.60 3.47
C MET A 46 -4.17 4.82 1.96
N ALA A 47 -4.34 3.76 1.15
CA ALA A 47 -4.41 3.89 -0.31
C ALA A 47 -5.61 4.75 -0.74
N VAL A 48 -6.78 4.54 -0.13
CA VAL A 48 -7.97 5.35 -0.41
C VAL A 48 -7.79 6.79 0.08
N GLN A 49 -7.23 6.98 1.28
CA GLN A 49 -6.92 8.31 1.81
C GLN A 49 -5.96 9.07 0.89
N TYR A 50 -4.87 8.40 0.47
CA TYR A 50 -3.89 8.98 -0.45
C TYR A 50 -4.50 9.34 -1.80
N ALA A 51 -5.24 8.41 -2.42
CA ALA A 51 -5.86 8.64 -3.73
C ALA A 51 -6.88 9.79 -3.71
N VAL A 52 -7.60 9.97 -2.62
CA VAL A 52 -8.55 11.08 -2.43
C VAL A 52 -7.79 12.39 -2.21
N ALA A 53 -6.75 12.40 -1.36
CA ALA A 53 -5.95 13.59 -1.11
C ALA A 53 -5.19 14.06 -2.35
N HIS A 54 -4.71 13.14 -3.18
CA HIS A 54 -3.93 13.36 -4.40
C HIS A 54 -4.73 13.01 -5.68
N SER A 55 -6.02 13.27 -5.70
CA SER A 55 -6.93 12.85 -6.77
C SER A 55 -6.60 13.42 -8.15
N LYS A 56 -5.73 14.44 -8.26
CA LYS A 56 -5.23 14.97 -9.54
C LYS A 56 -4.09 14.16 -10.15
N SER A 57 -3.32 13.44 -9.35
CA SER A 57 -2.14 12.68 -9.79
C SER A 57 -2.36 11.18 -9.79
N ILE A 58 -3.30 10.67 -8.96
CA ILE A 58 -3.62 9.24 -8.88
C ILE A 58 -4.78 8.91 -9.82
N VAL A 59 -4.54 8.02 -10.78
CA VAL A 59 -5.55 7.64 -11.78
C VAL A 59 -6.45 6.49 -11.35
N GLY A 60 -6.03 5.70 -10.37
CA GLY A 60 -6.81 4.57 -9.87
C GLY A 60 -6.39 4.09 -8.49
N VAL A 61 -7.35 3.53 -7.75
CA VAL A 61 -7.16 3.03 -6.39
C VAL A 61 -7.72 1.62 -6.22
N GLY A 62 -6.98 0.77 -5.48
CA GLY A 62 -7.44 -0.56 -5.04
C GLY A 62 -7.61 -0.63 -3.53
N ALA A 63 -8.76 -1.08 -3.06
CA ALA A 63 -9.07 -1.26 -1.65
C ALA A 63 -9.37 -2.74 -1.36
N ILE A 64 -8.47 -3.41 -0.64
CA ILE A 64 -8.59 -4.84 -0.33
C ILE A 64 -8.75 -5.01 1.18
N ALA A 65 -9.85 -5.64 1.61
CA ALA A 65 -10.15 -5.98 3.01
C ALA A 65 -9.98 -4.78 3.97
N GLY A 66 -10.34 -3.56 3.53
CA GLY A 66 -10.10 -2.33 4.27
C GLY A 66 -11.34 -1.62 4.76
N PRO A 67 -11.18 -0.74 5.78
CA PRO A 67 -12.25 0.11 6.27
C PRO A 67 -12.53 1.28 5.33
N GLY A 68 -13.69 1.93 5.51
CA GLY A 68 -14.09 3.11 4.76
C GLY A 68 -13.23 4.33 5.06
N TRP A 69 -13.14 5.25 4.11
CA TRP A 69 -12.37 6.49 4.19
C TRP A 69 -12.74 7.33 5.42
N GLY A 70 -11.73 7.76 6.16
CA GLY A 70 -11.88 8.70 7.28
C GLY A 70 -12.75 8.21 8.44
N CYS A 71 -13.10 6.91 8.48
CA CYS A 71 -14.05 6.37 9.43
C CYS A 71 -13.58 6.47 10.89
N ALA A 72 -12.29 6.56 11.14
CA ALA A 72 -11.71 6.60 12.49
C ALA A 72 -11.90 7.95 13.24
N ASP A 73 -12.19 9.03 12.52
CA ASP A 73 -12.38 10.37 13.11
C ASP A 73 -11.23 10.80 14.05
N GLY A 74 -10.00 10.41 13.70
CA GLY A 74 -8.82 10.73 14.52
C GLY A 74 -8.74 9.96 15.85
N ARG A 75 -9.43 8.82 15.98
CA ARG A 75 -9.52 8.06 17.26
C ARG A 75 -9.38 6.57 17.06
N ILE A 76 -8.46 5.95 17.82
CA ILE A 76 -8.27 4.49 17.79
C ILE A 76 -9.54 3.75 18.19
N SER A 77 -10.31 4.24 19.17
CA SER A 77 -11.55 3.59 19.59
C SER A 77 -12.59 3.52 18.49
N GLN A 78 -12.64 4.53 17.59
CA GLN A 78 -13.49 4.49 16.41
C GLN A 78 -12.92 3.55 15.35
N ALA A 79 -11.61 3.54 15.17
CA ALA A 79 -10.94 2.66 14.22
C ALA A 79 -11.27 1.19 14.49
N VAL A 80 -11.02 0.71 15.71
CA VAL A 80 -11.18 -0.71 16.06
C VAL A 80 -12.63 -1.14 16.30
N ASN A 81 -13.57 -0.21 16.50
CA ASN A 81 -14.98 -0.53 16.67
C ASN A 81 -15.80 -0.14 15.44
N ALA A 82 -16.13 1.15 15.29
CA ALA A 82 -17.06 1.58 14.26
C ALA A 82 -16.53 1.30 12.84
N CYS A 83 -15.23 1.50 12.58
CA CYS A 83 -14.67 1.24 11.27
C CYS A 83 -14.59 -0.26 10.96
N MET A 84 -13.94 -1.02 11.84
CA MET A 84 -13.73 -2.45 11.60
C MET A 84 -15.05 -3.23 11.65
N CYS A 85 -16.05 -2.77 12.43
CA CYS A 85 -17.37 -3.37 12.53
C CYS A 85 -18.43 -2.80 11.58
N GLY A 86 -18.07 -1.92 10.65
CA GLY A 86 -18.99 -1.42 9.61
C GLY A 86 -20.16 -0.59 10.13
N LEU A 87 -20.00 0.08 11.28
CA LEU A 87 -21.09 0.82 11.96
C LEU A 87 -21.19 2.28 11.54
N GLN A 88 -20.50 2.69 10.49
CA GLN A 88 -20.45 4.10 10.08
C GLN A 88 -21.30 4.43 8.86
N SER A 89 -21.88 5.65 8.87
CA SER A 89 -22.47 6.27 7.70
C SER A 89 -21.39 6.83 6.78
N PHE A 90 -21.45 6.53 5.48
CA PHE A 90 -20.51 7.04 4.48
C PHE A 90 -20.87 8.46 4.02
N GLU A 91 -22.13 8.89 4.12
CA GLU A 91 -22.59 10.24 3.65
C GLU A 91 -21.85 11.36 4.37
N SER A 92 -21.68 11.24 5.69
CA SER A 92 -20.91 12.20 6.47
C SER A 92 -19.45 12.29 6.01
N LYS A 93 -18.88 11.18 5.56
CA LYS A 93 -17.49 11.10 5.06
C LYS A 93 -17.33 11.71 3.67
N VAL A 94 -18.32 11.56 2.80
CA VAL A 94 -18.36 12.26 1.51
C VAL A 94 -18.37 13.78 1.72
N ASN A 95 -19.18 14.29 2.66
CA ASN A 95 -19.21 15.71 2.97
C ASN A 95 -17.89 16.20 3.58
N ALA A 96 -17.29 15.44 4.52
CA ALA A 96 -15.99 15.78 5.09
C ALA A 96 -14.88 15.84 4.02
N ALA A 97 -14.87 14.92 3.05
CA ALA A 97 -13.93 14.98 1.94
C ALA A 97 -14.13 16.22 1.06
N ARG A 98 -15.38 16.60 0.80
CA ARG A 98 -15.69 17.83 0.05
C ARG A 98 -15.25 19.09 0.81
N GLU A 99 -15.40 19.14 2.12
CA GLU A 99 -14.94 20.24 2.97
C GLU A 99 -13.41 20.35 2.95
N LEU A 100 -12.68 19.22 3.05
CA LEU A 100 -11.22 19.21 2.91
C LEU A 100 -10.77 19.68 1.53
N ALA A 101 -11.50 19.30 0.47
CA ALA A 101 -11.21 19.77 -0.89
C ALA A 101 -11.50 21.28 -1.04
N ALA A 102 -12.58 21.79 -0.45
CA ALA A 102 -12.92 23.20 -0.46
C ALA A 102 -11.89 24.06 0.28
N SER A 103 -11.31 23.55 1.35
CA SER A 103 -10.23 24.23 2.10
C SER A 103 -8.86 24.14 1.41
N GLY A 104 -8.69 23.34 0.36
CA GLY A 104 -7.41 23.09 -0.31
C GLY A 104 -6.49 22.11 0.42
N ALA A 105 -6.96 21.45 1.49
CA ALA A 105 -6.19 20.46 2.23
C ALA A 105 -5.96 19.16 1.43
N ILE A 106 -6.85 18.89 0.48
CA ILE A 106 -6.75 17.82 -0.53
C ILE A 106 -7.06 18.40 -1.92
N ASP A 107 -6.85 17.59 -2.96
CA ASP A 107 -7.22 17.98 -4.32
C ASP A 107 -8.74 18.15 -4.48
N SER A 108 -9.13 18.92 -5.49
CA SER A 108 -10.54 19.15 -5.80
C SER A 108 -11.24 17.86 -6.23
N LEU A 109 -12.35 17.54 -5.58
CA LEU A 109 -13.22 16.39 -5.88
C LEU A 109 -14.48 16.79 -6.66
N SER A 110 -14.55 18.05 -7.16
CA SER A 110 -15.75 18.57 -7.84
C SER A 110 -15.96 17.86 -9.17
N SER A 111 -17.19 17.37 -9.40
CA SER A 111 -17.66 16.93 -10.70
C SER A 111 -17.53 18.09 -11.71
N GLY A 112 -16.97 17.82 -12.90
CA GLY A 112 -16.79 18.82 -13.96
C GLY A 112 -15.41 19.46 -14.03
N LYS A 113 -14.50 19.21 -13.07
CA LYS A 113 -13.07 19.49 -13.26
C LYS A 113 -12.35 18.19 -13.64
N PRO A 114 -11.39 18.25 -14.55
CA PRO A 114 -10.57 17.06 -14.86
C PRO A 114 -9.87 16.61 -13.57
N GLN A 115 -10.36 15.55 -12.95
CA GLN A 115 -9.62 14.85 -11.91
C GLN A 115 -9.00 13.59 -12.51
N ALA A 116 -7.83 13.22 -12.07
CA ALA A 116 -7.16 12.03 -12.56
C ALA A 116 -7.81 10.74 -12.01
N LEU A 117 -8.24 10.75 -10.73
CA LEU A 117 -8.86 9.58 -10.08
C LEU A 117 -10.20 9.25 -10.74
N ARG A 118 -10.23 8.15 -11.50
CA ARG A 118 -11.37 7.73 -12.31
C ARG A 118 -11.65 6.23 -12.26
N ARG A 119 -10.84 5.46 -11.57
CA ARG A 119 -10.95 4.00 -11.48
C ARG A 119 -10.78 3.56 -10.04
N ALA A 120 -11.54 2.57 -9.63
CA ALA A 120 -11.35 1.91 -8.35
C ALA A 120 -11.67 0.43 -8.45
N PHE A 121 -11.00 -0.35 -7.63
CA PHE A 121 -11.26 -1.77 -7.40
C PHE A 121 -11.44 -1.99 -5.91
N VAL A 122 -12.41 -2.80 -5.52
CA VAL A 122 -12.65 -3.18 -4.12
C VAL A 122 -12.83 -4.68 -4.04
N PHE A 123 -11.99 -5.34 -3.25
CA PHE A 123 -12.17 -6.74 -2.85
C PHE A 123 -12.46 -6.83 -1.36
N HIS A 124 -13.45 -7.63 -0.99
CA HIS A 124 -13.75 -7.93 0.41
C HIS A 124 -14.41 -9.29 0.55
N SER A 125 -13.82 -10.16 1.38
CA SER A 125 -14.41 -11.45 1.71
C SER A 125 -15.65 -11.28 2.60
N ALA A 126 -16.66 -12.11 2.38
CA ALA A 126 -17.94 -12.02 3.08
C ALA A 126 -17.82 -12.37 4.59
N ASP A 127 -16.86 -13.21 4.94
CA ASP A 127 -16.63 -13.69 6.30
C ASP A 127 -15.34 -13.13 6.93
N ASP A 128 -14.87 -11.99 6.48
CA ASP A 128 -13.74 -11.28 7.11
C ASP A 128 -14.05 -10.98 8.59
N PRO A 129 -13.34 -11.62 9.55
CA PRO A 129 -13.62 -11.43 10.97
C PRO A 129 -12.92 -10.20 11.56
N THR A 130 -11.99 -9.60 10.83
CA THR A 130 -11.19 -8.47 11.30
C THR A 130 -11.81 -7.15 10.89
N VAL A 131 -12.05 -6.98 9.60
CA VAL A 131 -12.77 -5.83 9.03
C VAL A 131 -13.99 -6.38 8.31
N VAL A 132 -15.15 -6.25 8.90
CA VAL A 132 -16.36 -6.90 8.38
C VAL A 132 -16.75 -6.35 7.00
N VAL A 133 -17.43 -7.17 6.20
CA VAL A 133 -17.83 -6.84 4.83
C VAL A 133 -18.62 -5.53 4.68
N GLN A 134 -19.33 -5.09 5.73
CA GLN A 134 -20.04 -3.80 5.76
C GLN A 134 -19.06 -2.61 5.62
N SER A 135 -17.84 -2.75 6.11
CA SER A 135 -16.79 -1.73 5.94
C SER A 135 -16.34 -1.63 4.48
N GLY A 136 -16.22 -2.76 3.77
CA GLY A 136 -16.00 -2.80 2.33
C GLY A 136 -17.13 -2.12 1.55
N LYS A 137 -18.40 -2.38 1.92
CA LYS A 137 -19.58 -1.71 1.34
C LYS A 137 -19.54 -0.20 1.55
N ALA A 138 -19.08 0.27 2.71
CA ALA A 138 -18.89 1.71 2.98
C ALA A 138 -17.78 2.31 2.09
N SER A 139 -16.70 1.59 1.85
CA SER A 139 -15.64 2.01 0.90
C SER A 139 -16.18 2.14 -0.53
N ILE A 140 -16.98 1.18 -0.98
CA ILE A 140 -17.63 1.21 -2.31
C ILE A 140 -18.52 2.43 -2.44
N ALA A 141 -19.41 2.65 -1.47
CA ALA A 141 -20.35 3.79 -1.50
C ALA A 141 -19.62 5.13 -1.47
N PHE A 142 -18.54 5.24 -0.69
CA PHE A 142 -17.70 6.44 -0.64
C PHE A 142 -17.04 6.72 -2.00
N LEU A 143 -16.38 5.71 -2.59
CA LEU A 143 -15.68 5.85 -3.88
C LEU A 143 -16.66 6.16 -5.02
N ALA A 144 -17.84 5.54 -5.03
CA ALA A 144 -18.88 5.79 -6.01
C ALA A 144 -19.37 7.26 -6.02
N ALA A 145 -19.24 7.97 -4.90
CA ALA A 145 -19.60 9.39 -4.83
C ALA A 145 -18.65 10.31 -5.64
N PHE A 146 -17.47 9.82 -6.00
CA PHE A 146 -16.42 10.58 -6.70
C PHE A 146 -16.01 10.00 -8.04
N ILE A 147 -16.26 8.70 -8.27
CA ILE A 147 -15.89 7.99 -9.50
C ILE A 147 -17.17 7.71 -10.29
N GLY A 148 -17.32 8.30 -11.47
CA GLY A 148 -18.57 8.32 -12.23
C GLY A 148 -19.17 6.96 -12.55
N ASN A 149 -18.33 5.92 -12.79
CA ASN A 149 -18.80 4.55 -13.04
C ASN A 149 -18.81 3.69 -11.77
N GLY A 150 -18.44 4.27 -10.61
CA GLY A 150 -18.23 3.52 -9.38
C GLY A 150 -16.98 2.62 -9.42
N PRO A 151 -16.66 1.94 -8.30
CA PRO A 151 -15.60 0.94 -8.24
C PRO A 151 -16.03 -0.37 -8.92
N GLU A 152 -15.07 -1.08 -9.50
CA GLU A 152 -15.22 -2.51 -9.78
C GLU A 152 -15.13 -3.28 -8.46
N VAL A 153 -16.09 -4.18 -8.22
CA VAL A 153 -16.26 -4.84 -6.93
C VAL A 153 -16.11 -6.35 -7.11
N ASP A 154 -15.28 -6.92 -6.26
CA ASP A 154 -15.05 -8.35 -6.15
C ASP A 154 -15.35 -8.83 -4.72
N TRP A 155 -16.28 -9.76 -4.59
CA TRP A 155 -16.67 -10.38 -3.33
C TRP A 155 -16.06 -11.76 -3.12
N GLY A 156 -15.13 -12.15 -4.02
CA GLY A 156 -14.64 -13.51 -4.13
C GLY A 156 -15.65 -14.45 -4.78
N ASN A 157 -15.23 -15.68 -4.99
CA ASN A 157 -16.00 -16.71 -5.69
C ASN A 157 -16.27 -17.91 -4.77
N ALA A 158 -17.48 -18.44 -4.80
CA ALA A 158 -17.85 -19.62 -4.03
C ALA A 158 -17.19 -20.92 -4.57
N ASP A 159 -16.89 -20.96 -5.88
CA ASP A 159 -16.31 -22.15 -6.50
C ASP A 159 -14.86 -22.42 -6.05
N ASP A 160 -14.15 -21.39 -5.62
CA ASP A 160 -12.76 -21.48 -5.13
C ASP A 160 -12.60 -21.03 -3.67
N ASP A 161 -13.71 -20.83 -2.98
CA ASP A 161 -13.77 -20.38 -1.60
C ASP A 161 -13.21 -18.96 -1.32
N SER A 162 -12.88 -18.17 -2.33
CA SER A 162 -12.31 -16.83 -2.13
C SER A 162 -13.29 -15.85 -1.47
N ASN A 163 -14.60 -16.08 -1.61
CA ASN A 163 -15.62 -15.36 -0.88
C ASN A 163 -15.59 -15.63 0.63
N HIS A 164 -14.89 -16.67 1.07
CA HIS A 164 -14.60 -17.06 2.46
C HIS A 164 -13.12 -16.94 2.81
N ALA A 165 -12.37 -16.12 2.08
CA ALA A 165 -10.95 -15.93 2.33
C ALA A 165 -10.63 -15.27 3.68
N GLY A 166 -11.63 -14.70 4.35
CA GLY A 166 -11.39 -13.96 5.59
C GLY A 166 -10.61 -12.67 5.37
N HIS A 167 -9.75 -12.30 6.33
CA HIS A 167 -8.99 -11.06 6.25
C HIS A 167 -7.69 -11.23 5.46
N GLY A 168 -7.45 -10.37 4.46
CA GLY A 168 -6.21 -10.36 3.69
C GLY A 168 -6.42 -10.18 2.18
N ILE A 169 -5.35 -10.38 1.43
CA ILE A 169 -5.33 -10.43 -0.03
C ILE A 169 -5.28 -11.88 -0.51
N VAL A 170 -5.95 -12.17 -1.61
CA VAL A 170 -5.88 -13.48 -2.26
C VAL A 170 -4.89 -13.44 -3.42
N SER A 171 -3.94 -14.37 -3.40
CA SER A 171 -2.91 -14.50 -4.43
C SER A 171 -2.51 -15.97 -4.59
N PRO A 172 -2.28 -16.47 -5.82
CA PRO A 172 -1.74 -17.80 -6.05
C PRO A 172 -0.37 -18.05 -5.38
N ALA A 173 0.39 -16.97 -5.08
CA ALA A 173 1.65 -17.03 -4.34
C ALA A 173 1.46 -17.01 -2.80
N GLY A 174 0.22 -16.96 -2.33
CA GLY A 174 -0.12 -16.93 -0.91
C GLY A 174 0.29 -18.19 -0.16
N THR A 175 0.59 -18.05 1.11
CA THR A 175 0.98 -19.15 2.01
C THR A 175 -0.08 -19.49 3.05
N ASP A 176 -0.96 -18.55 3.35
CA ASP A 176 -2.06 -18.80 4.28
C ASP A 176 -3.21 -19.55 3.58
N SER A 177 -3.82 -20.50 4.27
CA SER A 177 -4.94 -21.27 3.74
C SER A 177 -6.18 -20.39 3.56
N CYS A 178 -7.01 -20.70 2.55
CA CYS A 178 -8.18 -19.90 2.20
C CYS A 178 -9.15 -19.72 3.37
N ARG A 179 -9.58 -20.83 4.00
CA ARG A 179 -10.65 -20.84 5.02
C ARG A 179 -10.16 -20.89 6.48
N VAL A 180 -8.87 -20.96 6.74
CA VAL A 180 -8.35 -21.09 8.10
C VAL A 180 -8.11 -19.70 8.68
N HIS A 181 -8.96 -19.27 9.61
CA HIS A 181 -8.85 -17.97 10.27
C HIS A 181 -8.16 -18.08 11.63
N GLY A 182 -7.50 -17.01 12.07
CA GLY A 182 -6.79 -16.92 13.35
C GLY A 182 -5.45 -17.65 13.38
N ARG A 183 -4.94 -18.08 12.23
CA ARG A 183 -3.61 -18.67 12.04
C ARG A 183 -2.85 -18.03 10.89
N GLU A 184 -3.22 -16.81 10.58
CA GLU A 184 -2.58 -16.02 9.54
C GLU A 184 -1.14 -15.71 9.93
N THR A 185 -0.24 -15.92 8.97
CA THR A 185 1.17 -15.60 9.13
C THR A 185 1.58 -14.45 8.22
N THR A 186 0.99 -14.38 7.02
CA THR A 186 1.33 -13.38 6.02
C THR A 186 0.12 -12.53 5.60
N TYR A 187 -1.10 -12.96 5.91
CA TYR A 187 -2.36 -12.38 5.39
C TYR A 187 -2.40 -12.34 3.85
N VAL A 188 -1.65 -13.24 3.21
CA VAL A 188 -1.72 -13.51 1.77
C VAL A 188 -2.24 -14.93 1.60
N ARG A 189 -3.48 -15.03 1.16
CA ARG A 189 -4.23 -16.27 1.10
C ARG A 189 -4.16 -16.92 -0.27
N ARG A 190 -4.22 -18.22 -0.29
CA ARG A 190 -4.35 -19.01 -1.50
C ARG A 190 -5.73 -19.63 -1.57
N CYS A 191 -6.56 -19.15 -2.51
CA CYS A 191 -7.91 -19.61 -2.75
C CYS A 191 -8.06 -19.95 -4.23
N GLY A 192 -8.03 -21.24 -4.58
CA GLY A 192 -8.25 -21.69 -5.95
C GLY A 192 -7.47 -20.90 -7.02
N ALA A 193 -8.20 -20.38 -7.99
CA ALA A 193 -7.67 -19.56 -9.08
C ALA A 193 -7.81 -18.06 -8.84
N GLU A 194 -8.29 -17.64 -7.66
CA GLU A 194 -8.48 -16.23 -7.30
C GLU A 194 -7.14 -15.50 -7.20
N ASP A 195 -7.08 -14.30 -7.79
CA ASP A 195 -5.89 -13.46 -7.85
C ASP A 195 -6.29 -11.99 -7.83
N ASN A 196 -6.34 -11.40 -6.64
CA ASN A 196 -6.76 -10.01 -6.49
C ASN A 196 -5.85 -9.02 -7.23
N ALA A 197 -4.56 -9.32 -7.39
CA ALA A 197 -3.66 -8.46 -8.17
C ALA A 197 -4.02 -8.47 -9.67
N ARG A 198 -4.43 -9.64 -10.22
CA ARG A 198 -4.96 -9.78 -11.57
C ARG A 198 -6.17 -8.87 -11.78
N ASP A 199 -7.16 -9.01 -10.92
CA ASP A 199 -8.44 -8.34 -11.13
C ASP A 199 -8.33 -6.84 -10.86
N LEU A 200 -7.52 -6.45 -9.86
CA LEU A 200 -7.15 -5.07 -9.61
C LEU A 200 -6.48 -4.43 -10.84
N PHE A 201 -5.47 -5.07 -11.44
CA PHE A 201 -4.80 -4.48 -12.60
C PHE A 201 -5.71 -4.43 -13.83
N ARG A 202 -6.61 -5.41 -14.02
CA ARG A 202 -7.66 -5.33 -15.07
C ARG A 202 -8.56 -4.12 -14.87
N ALA A 203 -9.02 -3.87 -13.63
CA ALA A 203 -9.87 -2.74 -13.31
C ALA A 203 -9.13 -1.39 -13.48
N LEU A 204 -7.86 -1.33 -13.05
CA LEU A 204 -7.09 -0.09 -13.08
C LEU A 204 -6.46 0.23 -14.44
N TYR A 205 -6.23 -0.77 -15.30
CA TYR A 205 -5.60 -0.62 -16.61
C TYR A 205 -6.43 -1.24 -17.75
N PRO A 206 -7.68 -0.82 -17.93
CA PRO A 206 -8.60 -1.42 -18.94
C PRO A 206 -8.17 -1.15 -20.39
N ASP A 207 -7.18 -0.27 -20.59
CA ASP A 207 -6.56 -0.02 -21.89
C ASP A 207 -5.58 -1.13 -22.33
N VAL A 208 -5.22 -2.06 -21.43
CA VAL A 208 -4.41 -3.25 -21.73
C VAL A 208 -5.33 -4.46 -21.82
N PRO A 209 -5.50 -5.09 -22.98
CA PRO A 209 -6.29 -6.30 -23.11
C PRO A 209 -5.75 -7.40 -22.19
N PHE A 210 -6.63 -8.01 -21.41
CA PHE A 210 -6.25 -9.08 -20.51
C PHE A 210 -5.80 -10.34 -21.28
N ASP A 211 -4.67 -10.90 -20.86
CA ASP A 211 -4.14 -12.17 -21.35
C ASP A 211 -3.59 -13.00 -20.18
N ALA A 212 -4.30 -14.07 -19.81
CA ALA A 212 -3.92 -14.96 -18.72
C ALA A 212 -2.54 -15.62 -18.95
N GLY A 213 -2.15 -15.84 -20.21
CA GLY A 213 -0.86 -16.42 -20.57
C GLY A 213 0.34 -15.49 -20.34
N LYS A 214 0.10 -14.25 -19.96
CA LYS A 214 1.14 -13.27 -19.64
C LYS A 214 1.50 -13.18 -18.16
N ARG A 215 0.86 -13.99 -17.32
CA ARG A 215 1.25 -14.08 -15.92
C ARG A 215 2.64 -14.69 -15.79
N VAL A 216 3.51 -14.05 -15.01
CA VAL A 216 4.81 -14.62 -14.62
C VAL A 216 4.60 -15.47 -13.36
N ASP A 217 4.82 -16.79 -13.44
CA ASP A 217 4.45 -17.72 -12.37
C ASP A 217 5.33 -17.60 -11.13
N ALA A 218 6.63 -17.39 -11.30
CA ALA A 218 7.57 -17.29 -10.19
C ALA A 218 8.39 -16.01 -10.27
N ILE A 219 8.24 -15.17 -9.27
CA ILE A 219 9.09 -14.00 -9.06
C ILE A 219 10.19 -14.39 -8.07
N GLN A 220 11.43 -14.23 -8.49
CA GLN A 220 12.57 -14.51 -7.62
C GLN A 220 12.75 -13.36 -6.61
N GLU A 221 13.10 -13.69 -5.38
CA GLU A 221 13.37 -12.68 -4.34
C GLU A 221 14.43 -11.67 -4.78
N SER A 222 15.43 -12.12 -5.52
CA SER A 222 16.51 -11.28 -6.08
C SER A 222 16.03 -10.25 -7.12
N GLU A 223 14.81 -10.40 -7.66
CA GLU A 223 14.22 -9.45 -8.60
C GLU A 223 13.48 -8.31 -7.90
N VAL A 224 13.23 -8.45 -6.59
CA VAL A 224 12.62 -7.43 -5.74
C VAL A 224 13.73 -6.63 -5.06
N TRP A 225 13.98 -5.45 -5.56
CA TRP A 225 15.11 -4.63 -5.10
C TRP A 225 14.73 -3.83 -3.86
N ARG A 226 15.73 -3.45 -3.08
CA ARG A 226 15.57 -2.60 -1.89
C ARG A 226 15.86 -1.15 -2.25
N PHE A 227 15.16 -0.21 -1.57
CA PHE A 227 15.53 1.19 -1.61
C PHE A 227 15.60 1.80 -0.21
N ASP A 228 16.39 2.86 -0.07
CA ASP A 228 16.56 3.62 1.17
C ASP A 228 15.36 4.53 1.42
N GLN A 229 14.34 3.99 2.10
CA GLN A 229 13.15 4.75 2.50
C GLN A 229 13.48 5.75 3.62
N LYS A 230 14.46 5.44 4.48
CA LYS A 230 14.87 6.34 5.55
C LYS A 230 15.34 7.70 5.02
N ARG A 231 16.09 7.72 3.93
CA ARG A 231 16.51 8.96 3.27
C ARG A 231 15.30 9.84 2.88
N LEU A 232 14.23 9.23 2.38
CA LEU A 232 13.01 9.95 1.98
C LEU A 232 12.25 10.49 3.21
N ILE A 233 12.21 9.71 4.29
CA ILE A 233 11.67 10.15 5.58
C ILE A 233 12.43 11.39 6.08
N GLU A 234 13.76 11.37 6.05
CA GLU A 234 14.58 12.52 6.47
C GLU A 234 14.35 13.75 5.57
N GLN A 235 14.13 13.58 4.28
CA GLN A 235 13.78 14.70 3.40
C GLN A 235 12.42 15.31 3.76
N VAL A 236 11.42 14.50 4.07
CA VAL A 236 10.09 14.97 4.51
C VAL A 236 10.21 15.74 5.83
N LYS A 237 11.00 15.24 6.78
CA LYS A 237 11.29 15.92 8.05
C LYS A 237 11.99 17.26 7.84
N ALA A 238 13.00 17.30 6.95
CA ALA A 238 13.72 18.53 6.62
C ALA A 238 12.81 19.57 5.94
N GLY A 239 11.76 19.10 5.23
CA GLY A 239 10.72 19.95 4.64
C GLY A 239 9.71 20.52 5.65
N GLY A 240 9.88 20.25 6.94
CA GLY A 240 9.05 20.79 8.03
C GLY A 240 7.90 19.89 8.47
N SER A 241 7.78 18.69 7.94
CA SER A 241 6.83 17.72 8.50
C SER A 241 7.32 17.23 9.85
N THR A 242 6.57 17.55 10.88
CA THR A 242 6.90 17.17 12.26
C THR A 242 5.76 16.38 12.88
N VAL A 243 6.13 15.42 13.72
CA VAL A 243 5.23 14.84 14.72
C VAL A 243 5.55 15.55 16.02
N SER A 244 4.66 16.41 16.50
CA SER A 244 4.90 17.06 17.78
C SER A 244 4.69 16.03 18.90
N TRP A 245 5.59 16.07 19.84
CA TRP A 245 5.47 15.29 21.07
C TRP A 245 4.62 16.13 22.01
N ASP A 246 3.44 15.68 22.37
CA ASP A 246 2.75 16.29 23.50
C ASP A 246 3.62 16.07 24.75
N ASP A 247 3.74 17.10 25.59
CA ASP A 247 4.68 17.23 26.72
C ASP A 247 4.59 16.15 27.82
N TRP A 248 3.77 15.12 27.62
CA TRP A 248 3.60 14.02 28.57
C TRP A 248 4.70 12.95 28.47
N SER A 249 5.55 12.97 27.43
CA SER A 249 6.65 11.99 27.24
C SER A 249 7.73 12.08 28.33
N TRP A 250 7.82 13.19 29.05
CA TRP A 250 8.78 13.36 30.13
C TRP A 250 8.40 12.61 31.42
N PHE A 251 7.11 12.22 31.60
CA PHE A 251 6.66 11.41 32.72
C PHE A 251 6.98 9.91 32.59
N TYR A 252 7.15 9.39 31.36
CA TYR A 252 7.37 7.96 31.11
C TYR A 252 8.44 7.68 30.04
N PRO A 253 9.68 8.17 30.20
CA PRO A 253 10.72 8.02 29.18
C PRO A 253 11.15 6.58 28.88
N TRP A 254 10.77 5.63 29.73
CA TRP A 254 11.21 4.23 29.67
C TRP A 254 10.31 3.32 28.83
N PHE A 255 9.08 3.72 28.52
CA PHE A 255 8.09 2.89 27.85
C PHE A 255 7.88 3.23 26.37
N TYR A 256 8.36 4.37 25.91
CA TYR A 256 8.20 4.76 24.52
C TYR A 256 9.46 4.44 23.73
N SER A 257 9.32 3.64 22.67
CA SER A 257 10.33 3.54 21.62
C SER A 257 10.38 4.88 20.86
N THR A 258 11.02 5.87 21.50
CA THR A 258 11.14 7.24 20.98
C THR A 258 11.79 7.30 19.59
N SER A 259 12.53 6.25 19.21
CA SER A 259 13.18 6.14 17.90
C SER A 259 12.20 5.89 16.76
N ARG A 260 11.10 5.12 16.97
CA ARG A 260 10.17 4.74 15.90
C ARG A 260 9.32 5.93 15.43
N ARG A 261 8.78 6.72 16.37
CA ARG A 261 8.02 7.94 16.03
C ARG A 261 8.85 8.98 15.29
N LYS A 262 10.17 9.03 15.57
CA LYS A 262 11.07 9.93 14.83
C LYS A 262 11.05 9.68 13.33
N ASP A 263 10.78 8.46 12.91
CA ASP A 263 10.71 8.04 11.51
C ASP A 263 9.25 7.80 11.05
N PHE A 264 8.28 8.45 11.70
CA PHE A 264 6.84 8.32 11.43
C PHE A 264 6.34 6.87 11.53
N ASP A 265 6.98 6.01 12.33
CA ASP A 265 6.77 4.57 12.39
C ASP A 265 6.97 3.84 11.04
N MET A 266 7.60 4.47 10.06
CA MET A 266 7.91 3.84 8.78
C MET A 266 9.19 3.02 8.85
N ALA A 267 9.27 1.97 8.04
CA ALA A 267 10.46 1.15 7.89
C ALA A 267 11.61 1.93 7.23
N ALA A 268 12.84 1.62 7.59
CA ALA A 268 14.01 2.23 6.96
C ALA A 268 14.18 1.81 5.49
N THR A 269 13.59 0.66 5.12
CA THR A 269 13.72 0.05 3.79
C THR A 269 12.36 -0.14 3.16
N GLY A 270 12.21 0.27 1.91
CA GLY A 270 11.11 -0.12 1.02
C GLY A 270 11.61 -1.05 -0.08
N TYR A 271 10.68 -1.57 -0.89
CA TYR A 271 10.97 -2.50 -1.97
C TYR A 271 10.38 -2.04 -3.30
N ILE A 272 10.98 -2.47 -4.40
CA ILE A 272 10.55 -2.13 -5.76
C ILE A 272 10.76 -3.31 -6.68
N TYR A 273 9.79 -3.58 -7.55
CA TYR A 273 9.91 -4.48 -8.66
C TYR A 273 9.82 -3.72 -9.97
N VAL A 274 10.86 -3.85 -10.80
CA VAL A 274 10.92 -3.24 -12.13
C VAL A 274 10.91 -4.37 -13.15
N PRO A 275 9.81 -4.58 -13.89
CA PRO A 275 9.73 -5.67 -14.86
C PRO A 275 10.72 -5.45 -16.02
N PRO A 276 11.19 -6.51 -16.69
CA PRO A 276 12.21 -6.42 -17.74
C PRO A 276 11.94 -5.36 -18.82
N PRO A 277 10.72 -5.18 -19.34
CA PRO A 277 10.44 -4.13 -20.32
C PRO A 277 10.69 -2.70 -19.80
N CYS A 278 10.52 -2.50 -18.48
CA CYS A 278 10.67 -1.19 -17.84
C CYS A 278 12.11 -0.87 -17.45
N ARG A 279 13.05 -1.79 -17.62
CA ARG A 279 14.49 -1.58 -17.39
C ARG A 279 15.18 -0.94 -18.59
N GLN A 280 14.49 -0.85 -19.72
CA GLN A 280 15.06 -0.30 -20.97
C GLN A 280 15.04 1.23 -20.94
N ALA A 281 16.15 1.85 -21.38
CA ALA A 281 16.24 3.29 -21.48
C ALA A 281 15.18 3.86 -22.43
N GLY A 282 14.59 5.00 -22.05
CA GLY A 282 13.54 5.67 -22.83
C GLY A 282 12.14 5.05 -22.72
N ARG A 283 11.96 3.98 -21.94
CA ARG A 283 10.63 3.44 -21.62
C ARG A 283 10.02 4.22 -20.47
N SER A 284 8.79 4.66 -20.67
CA SER A 284 7.94 5.23 -19.61
C SER A 284 6.91 4.16 -19.21
N CYS A 285 7.07 3.59 -18.02
CA CYS A 285 6.16 2.58 -17.48
C CYS A 285 5.19 3.20 -16.48
N ARG A 286 4.04 2.57 -16.30
CA ARG A 286 3.09 2.90 -15.23
C ARG A 286 3.73 2.67 -13.87
N VAL A 287 3.24 3.34 -12.85
CA VAL A 287 3.69 3.15 -11.46
C VAL A 287 2.50 2.70 -10.61
N HIS A 288 2.70 1.65 -9.84
CA HIS A 288 1.74 1.17 -8.85
C HIS A 288 2.39 1.14 -7.47
N VAL A 289 1.76 1.80 -6.50
CA VAL A 289 2.17 1.73 -5.09
C VAL A 289 1.29 0.71 -4.38
N ALA A 290 1.90 -0.34 -3.82
CA ALA A 290 1.20 -1.40 -3.12
C ALA A 290 1.53 -1.36 -1.62
N LEU A 291 0.50 -1.11 -0.79
CA LEU A 291 0.62 -0.92 0.64
C LEU A 291 0.19 -2.17 1.40
N HIS A 292 1.08 -2.71 2.22
CA HIS A 292 0.80 -3.87 3.07
C HIS A 292 -0.19 -3.52 4.20
N GLY A 293 -0.79 -4.54 4.84
CA GLY A 293 -1.64 -4.39 6.01
C GLY A 293 -0.86 -4.31 7.33
N CYS A 294 -1.59 -4.12 8.44
CA CYS A 294 -1.00 -4.32 9.77
C CYS A 294 -0.41 -5.73 9.90
N LYS A 295 0.64 -5.87 10.70
CA LYS A 295 1.36 -7.14 10.96
C LYS A 295 2.05 -7.76 9.74
N GLN A 296 1.90 -7.18 8.56
CA GLN A 296 2.60 -7.64 7.35
C GLN A 296 3.99 -7.01 7.25
N ASP A 297 4.91 -7.76 6.67
CA ASP A 297 6.23 -7.27 6.25
C ASP A 297 6.19 -6.84 4.79
N ALA A 298 6.78 -5.68 4.47
CA ALA A 298 6.75 -5.11 3.11
C ALA A 298 7.47 -6.02 2.08
N LYS A 299 8.53 -6.74 2.49
CA LYS A 299 9.25 -7.68 1.62
C LYS A 299 8.40 -8.90 1.30
N GLU A 300 7.82 -9.53 2.31
CA GLU A 300 6.92 -10.67 2.14
C GLU A 300 5.72 -10.29 1.28
N PHE A 301 5.16 -9.11 1.50
CA PHE A 301 4.06 -8.59 0.70
C PHE A 301 4.49 -8.36 -0.77
N ALA A 302 5.69 -7.82 -1.01
CA ALA A 302 6.24 -7.63 -2.35
C ALA A 302 6.46 -8.96 -3.09
N ILE A 303 6.83 -10.01 -2.38
CA ILE A 303 7.09 -11.34 -2.99
C ILE A 303 5.76 -12.08 -3.26
N ARG A 304 4.79 -11.99 -2.34
CA ARG A 304 3.62 -12.87 -2.32
C ARG A 304 2.31 -12.20 -2.73
N GLY A 305 2.22 -10.88 -2.72
CA GLY A 305 0.97 -10.13 -2.99
C GLY A 305 0.43 -10.27 -4.40
N GLY A 306 1.19 -10.88 -5.33
CA GLY A 306 0.72 -11.19 -6.69
C GLY A 306 0.96 -10.06 -7.71
N PHE A 307 1.22 -8.83 -7.29
CA PHE A 307 1.35 -7.70 -8.22
C PHE A 307 2.50 -7.86 -9.21
N ASN A 308 3.65 -8.36 -8.77
CA ASN A 308 4.82 -8.56 -9.64
C ASN A 308 4.56 -9.59 -10.73
N ASN A 309 3.68 -10.57 -10.48
CA ASN A 309 3.32 -11.60 -11.44
C ASN A 309 2.61 -11.03 -12.70
N TRP A 310 1.99 -9.87 -12.58
CA TRP A 310 1.26 -9.18 -13.66
C TRP A 310 1.97 -7.92 -14.15
N ALA A 311 3.00 -7.47 -13.44
CA ALA A 311 3.69 -6.19 -13.68
C ALA A 311 4.28 -6.09 -15.10
N GLU A 312 4.80 -7.18 -15.66
CA GLU A 312 5.34 -7.21 -17.01
C GLU A 312 4.23 -7.02 -18.05
N HIS A 313 3.12 -7.75 -17.92
CA HIS A 313 1.99 -7.67 -18.84
C HIS A 313 1.43 -6.24 -18.95
N TYR A 314 1.30 -5.57 -17.82
CA TYR A 314 0.75 -4.21 -17.76
C TYR A 314 1.80 -3.10 -17.89
N ASN A 315 3.09 -3.42 -18.04
CA ASN A 315 4.22 -2.48 -18.03
C ASN A 315 4.17 -1.56 -16.79
N VAL A 316 4.14 -2.16 -15.60
CA VAL A 316 3.98 -1.48 -14.32
C VAL A 316 5.21 -1.69 -13.45
N ILE A 317 5.82 -0.60 -12.99
CA ILE A 317 6.77 -0.62 -11.88
C ILE A 317 5.96 -0.68 -10.59
N VAL A 318 6.24 -1.66 -9.73
CA VAL A 318 5.52 -1.82 -8.46
C VAL A 318 6.41 -1.44 -7.30
N VAL A 319 5.92 -0.53 -6.44
CA VAL A 319 6.67 0.00 -5.29
C VAL A 319 5.95 -0.39 -4.01
N TYR A 320 6.72 -0.85 -3.04
CA TYR A 320 6.26 -1.34 -1.75
C TYR A 320 6.92 -0.55 -0.61
N PRO A 321 6.37 0.59 -0.25
CA PRO A 321 6.79 1.28 0.98
C PRO A 321 6.46 0.41 2.20
N GLY A 322 7.21 0.58 3.30
CA GLY A 322 7.00 -0.21 4.51
C GLY A 322 6.71 0.66 5.73
N VAL A 323 5.85 0.15 6.62
CA VAL A 323 5.69 0.61 8.00
C VAL A 323 6.50 -0.31 8.90
N ALA A 324 7.09 0.23 9.95
CA ALA A 324 7.89 -0.56 10.87
C ALA A 324 7.00 -1.53 11.66
N PRO A 325 7.40 -2.82 11.78
CA PRO A 325 6.62 -3.79 12.55
C PRO A 325 6.59 -3.41 14.03
N GLY A 326 5.42 -3.58 14.67
CA GLY A 326 5.22 -3.39 16.10
C GLY A 326 5.31 -4.69 16.90
N VAL A 327 4.89 -4.65 18.16
CA VAL A 327 4.59 -5.83 18.96
C VAL A 327 3.11 -6.13 18.77
N PRO A 328 2.74 -7.16 17.99
CA PRO A 328 1.36 -7.38 17.60
C PRO A 328 0.43 -7.63 18.78
N ILE A 329 -0.72 -6.99 18.75
CA ILE A 329 -1.86 -7.28 19.64
C ILE A 329 -3.04 -7.87 18.84
N ALA A 330 -3.99 -8.47 19.53
CA ALA A 330 -5.22 -8.96 18.91
C ALA A 330 -6.02 -7.79 18.31
N GLU A 331 -6.62 -8.05 17.15
CA GLU A 331 -7.51 -7.12 16.46
C GLU A 331 -8.67 -7.89 15.85
N GLY A 332 -9.74 -7.20 15.53
CA GLY A 332 -10.94 -7.76 14.93
C GLY A 332 -12.21 -7.13 15.50
N CYS A 333 -13.33 -7.36 14.83
CA CYS A 333 -14.64 -6.93 15.30
C CYS A 333 -15.35 -8.08 16.05
N PRO A 334 -15.89 -7.87 17.28
CA PRO A 334 -15.70 -6.73 18.16
C PRO A 334 -14.41 -6.83 19.00
N THR A 335 -13.71 -5.71 19.13
CA THR A 335 -12.58 -5.62 20.06
C THR A 335 -13.04 -4.98 21.38
N SER A 336 -12.58 -5.46 22.53
CA SER A 336 -12.90 -4.81 23.80
C SER A 336 -12.21 -3.43 23.86
N VAL A 337 -13.01 -2.37 23.92
CA VAL A 337 -12.56 -0.97 23.88
C VAL A 337 -11.58 -0.64 25.01
N SER A 338 -11.79 -1.21 26.19
CA SER A 338 -10.95 -1.00 27.36
C SER A 338 -9.51 -1.47 27.16
N PHE A 339 -9.33 -2.67 26.61
CA PHE A 339 -8.01 -3.24 26.38
C PHE A 339 -7.20 -2.41 25.34
N VAL A 340 -7.86 -2.00 24.26
CA VAL A 340 -7.19 -1.21 23.20
C VAL A 340 -6.85 0.20 23.72
N ALA A 341 -7.72 0.83 24.52
CA ALA A 341 -7.44 2.13 25.09
C ALA A 341 -6.25 2.06 26.05
N ASP A 342 -6.18 1.06 26.90
CA ASP A 342 -5.08 0.87 27.85
C ASP A 342 -3.74 0.62 27.15
N TYR A 343 -3.77 -0.15 26.03
CA TYR A 343 -2.56 -0.44 25.26
C TYR A 343 -2.09 0.74 24.37
N ALA A 344 -3.02 1.55 23.86
CA ALA A 344 -2.70 2.71 23.03
C ALA A 344 -1.89 3.79 23.75
N TRP A 345 -1.92 3.82 25.08
CA TRP A 345 -1.05 4.70 25.87
C TRP A 345 0.42 4.24 25.87
N LEU A 346 0.64 2.93 25.74
CA LEU A 346 1.98 2.34 25.78
C LEU A 346 2.60 2.25 24.38
N GLU A 347 1.82 1.89 23.37
CA GLU A 347 2.26 1.74 22.00
C GLU A 347 1.12 2.16 21.05
N PRO A 348 1.13 3.37 20.49
CA PRO A 348 0.01 3.84 19.64
C PRO A 348 -0.13 3.09 18.32
N ASN A 349 0.90 2.38 17.87
CA ASN A 349 0.86 1.57 16.65
C ASN A 349 1.49 0.17 16.87
N PRO A 350 0.92 -0.67 17.77
CA PRO A 350 1.52 -1.96 18.12
C PRO A 350 1.54 -2.95 16.96
N ASN A 351 0.61 -2.84 16.03
CA ASN A 351 0.48 -3.75 14.90
C ASN A 351 1.27 -3.31 13.64
N GLY A 352 2.00 -2.19 13.70
CA GLY A 352 2.73 -1.68 12.53
C GLY A 352 1.80 -1.35 11.36
N CYS A 353 0.73 -0.61 11.63
CA CYS A 353 -0.26 -0.19 10.65
C CYS A 353 0.12 1.15 10.01
N TRP A 354 -0.38 1.43 8.82
CA TRP A 354 -0.38 2.78 8.25
C TRP A 354 -1.19 3.74 9.13
N ASP A 355 -0.88 5.05 9.08
CA ASP A 355 -1.63 6.05 9.84
C ASP A 355 -2.99 6.35 9.20
N TRP A 356 -3.95 5.47 9.45
CA TRP A 356 -5.31 5.62 8.93
C TRP A 356 -6.32 6.10 9.97
N TRP A 357 -5.88 6.29 11.23
CA TRP A 357 -6.71 6.85 12.29
C TRP A 357 -6.11 8.09 12.98
N GLY A 358 -4.98 8.61 12.49
CA GLY A 358 -4.38 9.85 12.99
C GLY A 358 -3.49 9.70 14.22
N TYR A 359 -2.81 8.56 14.40
CA TYR A 359 -1.90 8.37 15.52
C TYR A 359 -0.61 9.23 15.42
N LEU A 360 -0.32 9.76 14.25
CA LEU A 360 0.72 10.76 14.02
C LEU A 360 0.21 12.19 14.12
N ASP A 361 -1.10 12.39 14.25
CA ASP A 361 -1.71 13.70 14.45
C ASP A 361 -1.61 14.08 15.92
N THR A 362 -1.11 15.27 16.21
CA THR A 362 -0.89 15.75 17.57
C THR A 362 -1.50 17.13 17.77
N GLY A 363 -2.02 17.39 18.97
CA GLY A 363 -2.52 18.69 19.39
C GLY A 363 -3.64 19.22 18.50
N ASN A 364 -3.44 20.39 17.89
CA ASN A 364 -4.46 21.09 17.10
C ASN A 364 -4.62 20.56 15.66
N HIS A 365 -3.91 19.51 15.27
CA HIS A 365 -3.90 18.99 13.89
C HIS A 365 -4.89 17.84 13.66
N LYS A 366 -6.11 17.97 14.16
CA LYS A 366 -7.15 16.96 13.91
C LYS A 366 -7.40 16.77 12.41
N ASN A 367 -7.47 15.50 11.99
CA ASN A 367 -7.70 15.08 10.61
C ASN A 367 -6.57 15.38 9.61
N ARG A 368 -5.35 15.74 10.05
CA ARG A 368 -4.19 15.88 9.16
C ARG A 368 -3.92 14.59 8.40
N TYR A 369 -4.13 13.43 9.02
CA TYR A 369 -3.97 12.10 8.43
C TYR A 369 -4.82 11.86 7.15
N LEU A 370 -5.84 12.68 6.91
CA LEU A 370 -6.67 12.66 5.70
C LEU A 370 -6.21 13.64 4.61
N THR A 371 -5.14 14.37 4.85
CA THR A 371 -4.69 15.47 3.99
C THR A 371 -3.29 15.23 3.43
N LYS A 372 -2.91 16.00 2.42
CA LYS A 372 -1.56 16.01 1.86
C LYS A 372 -0.45 16.31 2.88
N ALA A 373 -0.80 16.91 4.03
CA ALA A 373 0.13 17.19 5.11
C ALA A 373 0.41 15.98 6.01
N ALA A 374 -0.26 14.84 5.81
CA ALA A 374 -0.01 13.62 6.58
C ALA A 374 1.41 13.08 6.34
N PRO A 375 2.20 12.76 7.37
CA PRO A 375 3.58 12.33 7.20
C PRO A 375 3.75 11.13 6.26
N HIS A 376 2.92 10.10 6.41
CA HIS A 376 2.95 8.92 5.53
C HIS A 376 2.65 9.29 4.07
N MET A 377 1.66 10.18 3.83
CA MET A 377 1.34 10.62 2.48
C MET A 377 2.50 11.39 1.85
N GLN A 378 3.18 12.24 2.61
CA GLN A 378 4.35 12.99 2.11
C GLN A 378 5.51 12.06 1.75
N VAL A 379 5.74 11.00 2.52
CA VAL A 379 6.78 9.99 2.17
C VAL A 379 6.37 9.22 0.92
N ILE A 380 5.10 8.80 0.79
CA ILE A 380 4.59 8.14 -0.42
C ILE A 380 4.72 9.07 -1.64
N GLU A 381 4.41 10.35 -1.50
CA GLU A 381 4.58 11.35 -2.57
C GLU A 381 6.04 11.44 -3.01
N ARG A 382 7.00 11.52 -2.08
CA ARG A 382 8.43 11.51 -2.40
C ARG A 382 8.89 10.24 -3.11
N ILE A 383 8.35 9.09 -2.72
CA ILE A 383 8.63 7.81 -3.41
C ILE A 383 8.13 7.88 -4.85
N ILE A 384 6.91 8.37 -5.08
CA ILE A 384 6.33 8.51 -6.42
C ILE A 384 7.16 9.50 -7.25
N ASP A 385 7.50 10.66 -6.71
CA ASP A 385 8.32 11.68 -7.38
C ASP A 385 9.66 11.11 -7.84
N GLU A 386 10.32 10.30 -7.01
CA GLU A 386 11.61 9.69 -7.39
C GLU A 386 11.46 8.59 -8.44
N VAL A 387 10.46 7.71 -8.30
CA VAL A 387 10.24 6.63 -9.29
C VAL A 387 9.89 7.20 -10.66
N THR A 388 9.18 8.31 -10.69
CA THR A 388 8.75 8.98 -11.93
C THR A 388 9.78 9.99 -12.45
N ALA A 389 10.81 10.32 -11.67
CA ALA A 389 11.88 11.19 -12.13
C ALA A 389 12.59 10.59 -13.36
N PRO A 390 12.91 11.42 -14.37
CA PRO A 390 13.64 10.95 -15.54
C PRO A 390 14.95 10.25 -15.16
N LEU A 391 15.25 9.15 -15.85
CA LEU A 391 16.58 8.56 -15.76
C LEU A 391 17.61 9.60 -16.25
N ALA A 392 18.71 9.74 -15.50
CA ALA A 392 19.83 10.55 -15.98
C ALA A 392 20.28 9.99 -17.34
N ALA A 393 20.49 10.87 -18.31
CA ALA A 393 21.11 10.44 -19.57
C ALA A 393 22.45 9.77 -19.26
N PRO A 394 22.80 8.67 -19.93
CA PRO A 394 24.13 8.08 -19.78
C PRO A 394 25.16 9.14 -20.14
N GLN A 395 26.10 9.41 -19.22
CA GLN A 395 27.22 10.32 -19.43
C GLN A 395 28.21 9.71 -20.43
#